data_15bd6ec8147bf33ae83d6c7069e1485e
#
_entry.id   15bd6ec8147bf33ae83d6c7069e1485e
#
_cell.length_a   1.000
_cell.length_b   1.000
_cell.length_c   1.000
_cell.angle_alpha   90.00
_cell.angle_beta   90.00
_cell.angle_gamma   90.00
#
_symmetry.space_group_name_H-M   'P 1'
#
loop_
_entity.id
_entity.type
_entity.pdbx_description
1 polymer ?
#
loop_
_entity_poly.entity_id
_entity_poly.type
_entity_poly.pdbx_seq_one_letter_code
_entity_poly.pdbx_strand_id
1 'polypeptide(L)'
;MYNYVYMARLFCAGSDEDRQKKTTICACRNCWNFVDIRGAPRQRQDEVLEYELPAQAAMREVLEYELPARAAMRIDGYLRRIVVKSYNRRKLMKRIILGAVVLFVVLIVAIVACALISYHKQPKLTADEIKQLDEQGIWKERSGVERARIIEDNDEALKERIRMISNAKSEIILSTFDFRSDDSGKLMLGALIDAADRGVSVNVIVDGVSGFTKMKGNPNFKALASSDNVNVKIYNKVNPFKPWQSMGRLHDKYVIADRTNYILGGRNTFNYFLGAYPGHKNYDRDVLVYCESPDKTSSVNDVLAYYESVWNYKESKAFLKNNKCAGNKKVKAARKELLDNYNIYYADNKDYLTDTDYTDETVEVNNIALLSNPIECGAKKPVVWYQLTKLMEQADSQVKIHTPYIICNEYMYDGLKKVCDSVGNVSLMTNSVGNNGNPFGSADYYAHKDKVLGTGLEVWEYEGGYSYHGKSVLIDDDISVVGSFNIDMRSVYLDTELMLVIDSKEINEQL
;
A
#
# COMPACT_ATOMS: atom_id res chain seq x y z
N MET A 1 -13.52 -17.78 15.39
CA MET A 1 -14.65 -18.13 14.50
C MET A 1 -15.80 -17.11 14.55
N TYR A 2 -16.03 -16.46 15.67
CA TYR A 2 -17.09 -15.43 15.83
C TYR A 2 -16.83 -14.10 15.08
N ASN A 3 -15.59 -13.72 14.83
CA ASN A 3 -15.22 -12.44 14.17
C ASN A 3 -15.43 -12.43 12.64
N TYR A 4 -15.58 -13.57 12.00
CA TYR A 4 -15.77 -13.64 10.54
C TYR A 4 -17.22 -13.37 10.08
N VAL A 5 -18.21 -13.59 10.94
CA VAL A 5 -19.63 -13.34 10.62
C VAL A 5 -19.98 -11.85 10.66
N TYR A 6 -19.25 -11.08 11.47
CA TYR A 6 -19.42 -9.62 11.56
C TYR A 6 -18.83 -8.87 10.34
N MET A 7 -17.73 -9.38 9.78
CA MET A 7 -17.06 -8.80 8.62
C MET A 7 -17.90 -8.86 7.34
N ALA A 8 -18.68 -9.94 7.12
CA ALA A 8 -19.57 -10.05 5.98
C ALA A 8 -20.72 -9.03 5.97
N ARG A 9 -21.10 -8.47 7.14
CA ARG A 9 -22.13 -7.45 7.26
C ARG A 9 -21.63 -6.01 7.03
N LEU A 10 -20.36 -5.75 7.28
CA LEU A 10 -19.76 -4.42 7.06
C LEU A 10 -19.46 -4.11 5.58
N PHE A 11 -19.28 -5.13 4.75
CA PHE A 11 -19.12 -4.93 3.30
C PHE A 11 -20.41 -4.57 2.55
N CYS A 12 -21.58 -4.62 3.22
CA CYS A 12 -22.87 -4.25 2.63
C CYS A 12 -23.36 -2.85 3.02
N ALA A 13 -22.65 -2.09 3.83
CA ALA A 13 -23.00 -0.74 4.20
C ALA A 13 -22.26 0.28 3.32
N GLY A 14 -22.65 0.36 2.06
CA GLY A 14 -22.32 1.49 1.18
C GLY A 14 -23.16 2.70 1.55
N SER A 15 -22.53 3.88 1.51
CA SER A 15 -23.06 5.19 1.84
C SER A 15 -24.46 5.51 1.29
N ASP A 16 -25.25 6.26 2.08
CA ASP A 16 -26.67 6.58 1.88
C ASP A 16 -27.04 7.46 0.66
N GLU A 17 -26.15 7.76 -0.26
CA GLU A 17 -26.45 8.64 -1.41
C GLU A 17 -26.95 7.91 -2.69
N ASP A 18 -27.00 6.60 -2.72
CA ASP A 18 -27.41 5.84 -3.92
C ASP A 18 -28.76 5.11 -3.78
N ARG A 19 -29.64 5.52 -2.86
CA ARG A 19 -30.96 4.91 -2.62
C ARG A 19 -32.04 5.19 -3.67
N GLN A 20 -31.74 5.76 -4.82
CA GLN A 20 -32.76 6.00 -5.86
C GLN A 20 -32.65 5.16 -7.13
N LYS A 21 -31.83 4.11 -7.16
CA LYS A 21 -31.83 3.20 -8.31
C LYS A 21 -32.19 1.79 -7.87
N LYS A 22 -33.49 1.46 -7.94
CA LYS A 22 -33.96 0.09 -7.81
C LYS A 22 -33.53 -0.73 -9.02
N THR A 23 -32.54 -1.63 -8.81
CA THR A 23 -32.22 -2.67 -9.77
C THR A 23 -33.18 -3.83 -9.55
N THR A 24 -34.13 -4.00 -10.44
CA THR A 24 -35.02 -5.17 -10.45
C THR A 24 -34.27 -6.31 -11.14
N ILE A 25 -33.87 -7.31 -10.38
CA ILE A 25 -33.33 -8.57 -10.93
C ILE A 25 -34.50 -9.43 -11.35
N CYS A 26 -34.76 -9.49 -12.65
CA CYS A 26 -35.70 -10.47 -13.20
C CYS A 26 -34.94 -11.76 -13.53
N ALA A 27 -35.13 -12.79 -12.70
CA ALA A 27 -34.60 -14.11 -12.96
C ALA A 27 -35.48 -14.84 -13.97
N CYS A 28 -35.17 -14.71 -15.24
CA CYS A 28 -35.74 -15.56 -16.28
C CYS A 28 -34.95 -16.88 -16.34
N ARG A 29 -35.63 -18.01 -16.24
CA ARG A 29 -35.05 -19.35 -16.05
C ARG A 29 -34.10 -19.84 -17.16
N ASN A 30 -33.89 -19.10 -18.24
CA ASN A 30 -33.13 -19.61 -19.40
C ASN A 30 -32.15 -18.64 -20.09
N CYS A 31 -31.93 -17.42 -19.59
CA CYS A 31 -30.96 -16.49 -20.23
C CYS A 31 -30.14 -15.74 -19.19
N TRP A 32 -28.83 -15.91 -19.25
CA TRP A 32 -27.84 -15.05 -18.59
C TRP A 32 -27.40 -13.98 -19.59
N ASN A 33 -28.18 -12.90 -19.69
CA ASN A 33 -27.71 -11.69 -20.33
C ASN A 33 -28.14 -10.51 -19.47
N PHE A 34 -27.18 -9.70 -19.03
CA PHE A 34 -27.43 -8.43 -18.37
C PHE A 34 -27.92 -7.44 -19.43
N VAL A 35 -29.19 -7.02 -19.34
CA VAL A 35 -29.72 -5.92 -20.14
C VAL A 35 -30.13 -4.79 -19.20
N ASP A 36 -29.51 -3.66 -19.37
CA ASP A 36 -29.85 -2.40 -18.67
C ASP A 36 -31.13 -1.84 -19.31
N ILE A 37 -32.28 -1.98 -18.63
CA ILE A 37 -33.56 -1.42 -19.09
C ILE A 37 -33.78 -0.08 -18.40
N ARG A 38 -33.19 0.98 -18.92
CA ARG A 38 -33.62 2.35 -18.65
C ARG A 38 -34.35 2.90 -19.88
N GLY A 39 -35.66 3.11 -19.76
CA GLY A 39 -36.42 4.00 -20.61
C GLY A 39 -37.25 3.40 -21.75
N ALA A 40 -37.81 2.20 -21.61
CA ALA A 40 -38.81 1.68 -22.56
C ALA A 40 -40.25 1.79 -21.99
N PRO A 41 -41.25 2.25 -22.79
CA PRO A 41 -42.64 2.33 -22.34
C PRO A 41 -43.25 0.94 -22.17
N ARG A 42 -44.23 0.87 -21.25
CA ARG A 42 -44.92 -0.34 -20.79
C ARG A 42 -45.67 -1.19 -21.84
N GLN A 43 -45.61 -0.87 -23.12
CA GLN A 43 -46.41 -1.55 -24.17
C GLN A 43 -45.69 -2.72 -24.87
N ARG A 44 -44.47 -3.14 -24.46
CA ARG A 44 -43.76 -4.26 -25.12
C ARG A 44 -43.64 -5.53 -24.30
N GLN A 45 -44.33 -5.66 -23.18
CA GLN A 45 -44.24 -6.89 -22.38
C GLN A 45 -45.15 -8.02 -22.91
N ASP A 46 -46.15 -7.71 -23.73
CA ASP A 46 -47.08 -8.70 -24.27
C ASP A 46 -46.58 -9.35 -25.58
N GLU A 47 -45.63 -8.73 -26.29
CA GLU A 47 -45.12 -9.26 -27.55
C GLU A 47 -44.08 -10.39 -27.40
N VAL A 48 -43.49 -10.61 -26.24
CA VAL A 48 -42.47 -11.67 -26.04
C VAL A 48 -43.10 -13.04 -25.79
N LEU A 49 -44.40 -13.09 -25.44
CA LEU A 49 -45.13 -14.33 -25.23
C LEU A 49 -45.72 -14.93 -26.51
N GLU A 50 -45.82 -14.15 -27.61
CA GLU A 50 -46.41 -14.64 -28.86
C GLU A 50 -45.41 -15.38 -29.77
N TYR A 51 -44.11 -15.33 -29.55
CA TYR A 51 -43.11 -15.98 -30.39
C TYR A 51 -42.83 -17.45 -30.08
N GLU A 52 -43.28 -17.97 -28.95
CA GLU A 52 -43.17 -19.45 -28.63
C GLU A 52 -44.36 -20.28 -29.14
N LEU A 53 -45.51 -19.65 -29.35
CA LEU A 53 -46.72 -20.33 -29.83
C LEU A 53 -46.65 -20.78 -31.30
N PRO A 54 -46.03 -20.05 -32.27
CA PRO A 54 -45.94 -20.50 -33.66
C PRO A 54 -45.08 -21.73 -33.85
N ALA A 55 -44.01 -21.92 -33.02
CA ALA A 55 -43.15 -23.11 -33.15
C ALA A 55 -43.81 -24.37 -32.64
N GLN A 56 -44.69 -24.31 -31.64
CA GLN A 56 -45.48 -25.44 -31.18
C GLN A 56 -46.66 -25.73 -32.08
N ALA A 57 -47.28 -24.71 -32.67
CA ALA A 57 -48.35 -24.86 -33.68
C ALA A 57 -47.83 -25.45 -34.98
N ALA A 58 -46.66 -24.94 -35.47
CA ALA A 58 -45.99 -25.51 -36.66
C ALA A 58 -45.53 -26.95 -36.46
N MET A 59 -45.14 -27.32 -35.21
CA MET A 59 -44.86 -28.73 -34.90
C MET A 59 -46.11 -29.60 -34.88
N ARG A 60 -47.30 -29.09 -34.55
CA ARG A 60 -48.56 -29.83 -34.66
C ARG A 60 -49.00 -30.02 -36.10
N GLU A 61 -48.91 -29.02 -36.94
CA GLU A 61 -49.28 -29.10 -38.39
C GLU A 61 -48.39 -30.10 -39.15
N VAL A 62 -47.12 -30.21 -38.83
CA VAL A 62 -46.20 -31.18 -39.46
C VAL A 62 -46.48 -32.62 -39.03
N LEU A 63 -47.21 -32.84 -37.90
CA LEU A 63 -47.61 -34.17 -37.42
C LEU A 63 -48.96 -34.65 -37.97
N GLU A 64 -49.74 -33.80 -38.71
CA GLU A 64 -51.02 -34.17 -39.33
C GLU A 64 -50.89 -34.73 -40.77
N TYR A 65 -49.67 -34.73 -41.36
CA TYR A 65 -49.45 -35.49 -42.55
C TYR A 65 -49.36 -37.00 -42.21
N GLU A 66 -50.22 -37.84 -42.80
CA GLU A 66 -50.23 -39.31 -42.67
C GLU A 66 -48.88 -39.93 -43.11
N LEU A 67 -47.88 -39.82 -42.22
CA LEU A 67 -46.63 -40.54 -42.37
C LEU A 67 -46.89 -42.01 -42.07
N PRO A 68 -46.36 -42.97 -42.85
CA PRO A 68 -46.45 -44.38 -42.53
C PRO A 68 -46.00 -44.62 -41.07
N ALA A 69 -46.76 -45.37 -40.28
CA ALA A 69 -46.53 -45.57 -38.83
C ALA A 69 -45.06 -45.91 -38.48
N ARG A 70 -44.36 -46.61 -39.39
CA ARG A 70 -42.91 -46.90 -39.23
C ARG A 70 -42.00 -45.68 -39.40
N ALA A 71 -42.37 -44.66 -40.19
CA ALA A 71 -41.62 -43.44 -40.37
C ALA A 71 -41.83 -42.51 -39.14
N ALA A 72 -43.06 -42.37 -38.65
CA ALA A 72 -43.39 -41.61 -37.45
C ALA A 72 -42.65 -42.14 -36.20
N MET A 73 -42.59 -43.48 -36.01
CA MET A 73 -41.81 -44.08 -34.91
C MET A 73 -40.31 -43.86 -35.04
N ARG A 74 -39.75 -43.80 -36.26
CA ARG A 74 -38.33 -43.49 -36.44
C ARG A 74 -38.01 -42.02 -36.16
N ILE A 75 -38.90 -41.12 -36.51
CA ILE A 75 -38.73 -39.66 -36.24
C ILE A 75 -38.88 -39.42 -34.74
N ASP A 76 -39.84 -39.98 -34.05
CA ASP A 76 -40.01 -39.88 -32.58
C ASP A 76 -38.77 -40.44 -31.84
N GLY A 77 -38.29 -41.61 -32.25
CA GLY A 77 -37.08 -42.20 -31.70
C GLY A 77 -35.81 -41.35 -31.93
N TYR A 78 -35.71 -40.64 -33.08
CA TYR A 78 -34.62 -39.76 -33.37
C TYR A 78 -34.70 -38.46 -32.55
N LEU A 79 -35.90 -37.85 -32.44
CA LEU A 79 -36.15 -36.66 -31.64
C LEU A 79 -35.90 -36.90 -30.15
N ARG A 80 -36.39 -38.07 -29.62
CA ARG A 80 -36.09 -38.46 -28.22
C ARG A 80 -34.59 -38.61 -27.96
N ARG A 81 -33.81 -39.17 -28.89
CA ARG A 81 -32.34 -39.25 -28.77
C ARG A 81 -31.69 -37.89 -28.76
N ILE A 82 -32.13 -36.90 -29.58
CA ILE A 82 -31.63 -35.53 -29.59
C ILE A 82 -31.95 -34.85 -28.27
N VAL A 83 -33.18 -34.94 -27.77
CA VAL A 83 -33.60 -34.34 -26.50
C VAL A 83 -32.81 -34.91 -25.33
N VAL A 84 -32.69 -36.25 -25.25
CA VAL A 84 -31.90 -36.92 -24.20
C VAL A 84 -30.43 -36.54 -24.29
N LYS A 85 -29.83 -36.46 -25.50
CA LYS A 85 -28.45 -36.06 -25.70
C LYS A 85 -28.23 -34.58 -25.31
N SER A 86 -29.16 -33.69 -25.63
CA SER A 86 -29.15 -32.29 -25.24
C SER A 86 -29.29 -32.12 -23.71
N TYR A 87 -30.22 -32.85 -23.09
CA TYR A 87 -30.40 -32.87 -21.63
C TYR A 87 -29.14 -33.36 -20.90
N ASN A 88 -28.54 -34.43 -21.35
CA ASN A 88 -27.32 -34.98 -20.76
C ASN A 88 -26.13 -34.04 -20.94
N ARG A 89 -26.00 -33.37 -22.07
CA ARG A 89 -24.99 -32.31 -22.29
C ARG A 89 -25.19 -31.15 -21.30
N ARG A 90 -26.43 -30.66 -21.13
CA ARG A 90 -26.74 -29.58 -20.16
C ARG A 90 -26.44 -30.02 -18.73
N LYS A 91 -26.76 -31.24 -18.35
CA LYS A 91 -26.47 -31.82 -17.04
C LYS A 91 -24.95 -31.94 -16.80
N LEU A 92 -24.21 -32.40 -17.81
CA LEU A 92 -22.75 -32.48 -17.78
C LEU A 92 -22.12 -31.07 -17.65
N MET A 93 -22.56 -30.08 -18.46
CA MET A 93 -22.11 -28.71 -18.39
C MET A 93 -22.33 -28.09 -17.00
N LYS A 94 -23.54 -28.31 -16.41
CA LYS A 94 -23.81 -27.85 -15.03
C LYS A 94 -22.85 -28.45 -14.01
N ARG A 95 -22.53 -29.73 -14.13
CA ARG A 95 -21.57 -30.42 -13.25
C ARG A 95 -20.15 -29.88 -13.43
N ILE A 96 -19.73 -29.62 -14.68
CA ILE A 96 -18.42 -29.01 -14.98
C ILE A 96 -18.34 -27.60 -14.40
N ILE A 97 -19.38 -26.77 -14.60
CA ILE A 97 -19.43 -25.41 -14.05
C ILE A 97 -19.41 -25.45 -12.51
N LEU A 98 -20.22 -26.33 -11.90
CA LEU A 98 -20.21 -26.48 -10.43
C LEU A 98 -18.83 -26.93 -9.93
N GLY A 99 -18.21 -27.92 -10.59
CA GLY A 99 -16.85 -28.36 -10.26
C GLY A 99 -15.81 -27.24 -10.38
N ALA A 100 -15.90 -26.44 -11.43
CA ALA A 100 -15.02 -25.27 -11.63
C ALA A 100 -15.23 -24.21 -10.53
N VAL A 101 -16.49 -23.95 -10.14
CA VAL A 101 -16.80 -23.01 -9.05
C VAL A 101 -16.25 -23.53 -7.71
N VAL A 102 -16.46 -24.81 -7.41
CA VAL A 102 -15.94 -25.43 -6.19
C VAL A 102 -14.41 -25.36 -6.16
N LEU A 103 -13.74 -25.71 -7.26
CA LEU A 103 -12.29 -25.63 -7.38
C LEU A 103 -11.79 -24.19 -7.17
N PHE A 104 -12.49 -23.21 -7.75
CA PHE A 104 -12.15 -21.78 -7.58
C PHE A 104 -12.30 -21.34 -6.12
N VAL A 105 -13.37 -21.75 -5.43
CA VAL A 105 -13.56 -21.47 -4.00
C VAL A 105 -12.48 -22.11 -3.15
N VAL A 106 -12.16 -23.38 -3.40
CA VAL A 106 -11.07 -24.10 -2.70
C VAL A 106 -9.73 -23.39 -2.90
N LEU A 107 -9.44 -22.93 -4.12
CA LEU A 107 -8.22 -22.18 -4.43
C LEU A 107 -8.16 -20.85 -3.64
N ILE A 108 -9.26 -20.10 -3.59
CA ILE A 108 -9.34 -18.86 -2.80
C ILE A 108 -9.10 -19.15 -1.32
N VAL A 109 -9.77 -20.18 -0.76
CA VAL A 109 -9.59 -20.58 0.64
C VAL A 109 -8.13 -20.95 0.91
N ALA A 110 -7.50 -21.70 0.01
CA ALA A 110 -6.08 -22.06 0.14
C ALA A 110 -5.16 -20.83 0.11
N ILE A 111 -5.42 -19.86 -0.79
CA ILE A 111 -4.66 -18.61 -0.87
C ILE A 111 -4.80 -17.81 0.42
N VAL A 112 -6.02 -17.66 0.93
CA VAL A 112 -6.29 -16.96 2.19
C VAL A 112 -5.63 -17.66 3.37
N ALA A 113 -5.74 -18.99 3.44
CA ALA A 113 -5.10 -19.79 4.49
C ALA A 113 -3.57 -19.63 4.47
N CYS A 114 -2.93 -19.67 3.30
CA CYS A 114 -1.49 -19.44 3.18
C CYS A 114 -1.08 -18.02 3.62
N ALA A 115 -1.87 -17.02 3.31
CA ALA A 115 -1.63 -15.64 3.76
C ALA A 115 -1.76 -15.53 5.29
N LEU A 116 -2.80 -16.13 5.88
CA LEU A 116 -3.01 -16.14 7.32
C LEU A 116 -1.91 -16.90 8.06
N ILE A 117 -1.42 -18.03 7.53
CA ILE A 117 -0.29 -18.76 8.11
C ILE A 117 0.95 -17.86 8.18
N SER A 118 1.24 -17.10 7.12
CA SER A 118 2.35 -16.15 7.11
C SER A 118 2.19 -15.05 8.18
N TYR A 119 0.98 -14.56 8.39
CA TYR A 119 0.67 -13.57 9.42
C TYR A 119 0.83 -14.13 10.84
N HIS A 120 0.43 -15.39 11.06
CA HIS A 120 0.56 -16.04 12.38
C HIS A 120 1.97 -16.58 12.66
N LYS A 121 2.84 -16.66 11.66
CA LYS A 121 4.23 -17.04 11.85
C LYS A 121 5.00 -15.86 12.44
N GLN A 122 5.35 -15.96 13.73
CA GLN A 122 6.04 -14.92 14.50
C GLN A 122 7.40 -15.42 14.94
N PRO A 123 8.43 -15.37 14.07
CA PRO A 123 9.76 -15.85 14.43
C PRO A 123 10.33 -14.97 15.55
N LYS A 124 11.12 -15.60 16.42
CA LYS A 124 11.80 -14.93 17.53
C LYS A 124 13.26 -14.71 17.18
N LEU A 125 13.86 -13.69 17.76
CA LEU A 125 15.31 -13.55 17.79
C LEU A 125 15.91 -14.66 18.66
N THR A 126 17.02 -15.23 18.20
CA THR A 126 17.81 -16.16 19.01
C THR A 126 18.70 -15.41 19.99
N ALA A 127 19.21 -16.08 21.02
CA ALA A 127 20.11 -15.47 22.00
C ALA A 127 21.39 -14.90 21.34
N ASP A 128 21.91 -15.57 20.32
CA ASP A 128 23.10 -15.12 19.58
C ASP A 128 22.80 -13.87 18.74
N GLU A 129 21.63 -13.78 18.12
CA GLU A 129 21.21 -12.58 17.38
C GLU A 129 20.96 -11.39 18.30
N ILE A 130 20.35 -11.63 19.45
CA ILE A 130 20.17 -10.59 20.49
C ILE A 130 21.54 -10.08 20.90
N LYS A 131 22.45 -10.99 21.26
CA LYS A 131 23.81 -10.62 21.65
C LYS A 131 24.53 -9.82 20.54
N GLN A 132 24.39 -10.23 19.28
CA GLN A 132 24.98 -9.52 18.16
C GLN A 132 24.39 -8.10 18.00
N LEU A 133 23.08 -7.93 18.14
CA LEU A 133 22.41 -6.61 18.09
C LEU A 133 22.88 -5.72 19.25
N ASP A 134 22.98 -6.27 20.45
CA ASP A 134 23.44 -5.52 21.62
C ASP A 134 24.93 -5.10 21.48
N GLU A 135 25.79 -5.98 20.95
CA GLU A 135 27.22 -5.67 20.71
C GLU A 135 27.42 -4.63 19.59
N GLN A 136 26.58 -4.66 18.55
CA GLN A 136 26.61 -3.68 17.47
C GLN A 136 26.17 -2.28 17.94
N GLY A 137 25.27 -2.24 18.90
CA GLY A 137 24.62 -1.00 19.33
C GLY A 137 23.78 -0.35 18.23
N ILE A 138 23.30 0.84 18.50
CA ILE A 138 22.54 1.65 17.53
C ILE A 138 23.45 2.69 16.88
N TRP A 139 24.30 3.33 17.69
CA TRP A 139 25.12 4.44 17.25
C TRP A 139 26.38 3.99 16.52
N LYS A 140 26.73 4.70 15.46
CA LYS A 140 27.99 4.56 14.73
C LYS A 140 28.82 5.83 14.91
N GLU A 141 30.14 5.69 14.89
CA GLU A 141 30.99 6.88 14.81
C GLU A 141 30.74 7.61 13.49
N ARG A 142 30.52 8.91 13.60
CA ARG A 142 30.31 9.84 12.48
C ARG A 142 31.45 10.86 12.47
N SER A 143 31.99 11.15 11.29
CA SER A 143 33.06 12.14 11.12
C SER A 143 32.61 13.38 10.37
N GLY A 144 31.49 13.29 9.63
CA GLY A 144 30.90 14.42 8.90
C GLY A 144 29.81 15.14 9.71
N VAL A 145 29.53 16.39 9.33
CA VAL A 145 28.39 17.15 9.86
C VAL A 145 27.14 16.77 9.06
N GLU A 146 26.14 16.28 9.76
CA GLU A 146 24.81 16.07 9.21
C GLU A 146 23.84 17.07 9.82
N ARG A 147 22.92 17.55 9.02
CA ARG A 147 21.88 18.50 9.40
C ARG A 147 20.52 17.90 9.13
N ALA A 148 19.54 18.21 9.99
CA ALA A 148 18.19 17.68 9.80
C ALA A 148 17.11 18.70 10.15
N ARG A 149 15.90 18.45 9.68
CA ARG A 149 14.66 19.10 10.15
C ARG A 149 13.47 18.18 9.99
N ILE A 150 12.43 18.43 10.78
CA ILE A 150 11.15 17.73 10.69
C ILE A 150 10.26 18.44 9.66
N ILE A 151 9.52 17.65 8.87
CA ILE A 151 8.50 18.13 7.94
C ILE A 151 7.15 17.56 8.38
N GLU A 152 6.26 18.40 8.90
CA GLU A 152 4.92 18.01 9.33
C GLU A 152 3.82 18.42 8.35
N ASP A 153 3.97 19.56 7.69
CA ASP A 153 2.97 20.03 6.74
C ASP A 153 2.98 19.24 5.42
N ASN A 154 1.81 18.92 4.91
CA ASN A 154 1.68 18.10 3.69
C ASN A 154 2.05 18.88 2.41
N ASP A 155 1.83 20.19 2.39
CA ASP A 155 2.20 21.02 1.23
C ASP A 155 3.71 21.22 1.19
N GLU A 156 4.31 21.49 2.33
CA GLU A 156 5.75 21.55 2.50
C GLU A 156 6.40 20.21 2.12
N ALA A 157 5.83 19.09 2.55
CA ALA A 157 6.34 17.76 2.22
C ALA A 157 6.34 17.48 0.71
N LEU A 158 5.38 18.01 -0.04
CA LEU A 158 5.36 17.94 -1.50
C LEU A 158 6.42 18.87 -2.11
N LYS A 159 6.46 20.13 -1.66
CA LYS A 159 7.40 21.14 -2.15
C LYS A 159 8.85 20.70 -1.99
N GLU A 160 9.21 20.17 -0.83
CA GLU A 160 10.57 19.68 -0.57
C GLU A 160 10.96 18.52 -1.48
N ARG A 161 10.05 17.56 -1.69
CA ARG A 161 10.33 16.49 -2.64
C ARG A 161 10.54 16.99 -4.07
N ILE A 162 9.72 17.94 -4.51
CA ILE A 162 9.88 18.56 -5.83
C ILE A 162 11.19 19.36 -5.88
N ARG A 163 11.53 20.13 -4.83
CA ARG A 163 12.80 20.88 -4.72
C ARG A 163 14.00 19.95 -4.87
N MET A 164 14.05 18.86 -4.12
CA MET A 164 15.12 17.87 -4.23
C MET A 164 15.22 17.27 -5.65
N ILE A 165 14.09 16.88 -6.24
CA ILE A 165 14.05 16.27 -7.58
C ILE A 165 14.45 17.27 -8.66
N SER A 166 13.99 18.52 -8.55
CA SER A 166 14.27 19.58 -9.53
C SER A 166 15.74 19.96 -9.57
N ASN A 167 16.43 19.91 -8.43
CA ASN A 167 17.83 20.30 -8.31
C ASN A 167 18.83 19.14 -8.45
N ALA A 168 18.35 17.91 -8.49
CA ALA A 168 19.21 16.75 -8.65
C ALA A 168 20.00 16.79 -9.96
N LYS A 169 21.30 16.44 -9.89
CA LYS A 169 22.27 16.50 -10.98
C LYS A 169 22.71 15.13 -11.49
N SER A 170 22.66 14.10 -10.65
CA SER A 170 23.20 12.78 -10.97
C SER A 170 22.22 11.64 -10.74
N GLU A 171 21.60 11.57 -9.58
CA GLU A 171 20.75 10.43 -9.21
C GLU A 171 19.57 10.83 -8.33
N ILE A 172 18.42 10.22 -8.59
CA ILE A 172 17.25 10.23 -7.71
C ILE A 172 16.83 8.79 -7.44
N ILE A 173 16.59 8.50 -6.15
CA ILE A 173 16.00 7.25 -5.67
C ILE A 173 14.71 7.58 -4.95
N LEU A 174 13.60 6.93 -5.37
CA LEU A 174 12.29 7.03 -4.71
C LEU A 174 11.82 5.63 -4.30
N SER A 175 11.56 5.44 -3.01
CA SER A 175 10.84 4.29 -2.48
C SER A 175 9.50 4.71 -1.88
N THR A 176 8.43 3.96 -2.16
CA THR A 176 7.12 4.26 -1.58
C THR A 176 6.21 3.03 -1.59
N PHE A 177 5.39 2.89 -0.54
CA PHE A 177 4.40 1.81 -0.46
C PHE A 177 3.23 2.04 -1.43
N ASP A 178 2.59 3.21 -1.42
CA ASP A 178 1.46 3.53 -2.30
C ASP A 178 1.76 4.77 -3.14
N PHE A 179 1.83 4.59 -4.45
CA PHE A 179 2.00 5.64 -5.44
C PHE A 179 0.75 5.72 -6.31
N ARG A 180 0.05 6.84 -6.24
CA ARG A 180 -1.15 7.08 -7.05
C ARG A 180 -0.90 8.15 -8.09
N SER A 181 -1.76 8.20 -9.10
CA SER A 181 -1.72 9.20 -10.18
C SER A 181 -2.85 10.23 -9.99
N ASP A 182 -2.98 10.73 -8.75
CA ASP A 182 -3.77 11.91 -8.41
C ASP A 182 -2.92 13.19 -8.57
N ASP A 183 -3.34 14.33 -8.05
CA ASP A 183 -2.69 15.60 -8.37
C ASP A 183 -1.24 15.64 -7.88
N SER A 184 -0.97 15.33 -6.59
CA SER A 184 0.39 15.27 -6.07
C SER A 184 1.22 14.17 -6.75
N GLY A 185 0.62 13.02 -7.00
CA GLY A 185 1.30 11.93 -7.68
C GLY A 185 1.63 12.25 -9.15
N LYS A 186 0.76 12.95 -9.88
CA LYS A 186 1.06 13.43 -11.22
C LYS A 186 2.20 14.45 -11.22
N LEU A 187 2.20 15.34 -10.23
CA LEU A 187 3.27 16.32 -10.09
C LEU A 187 4.62 15.65 -9.82
N MET A 188 4.66 14.68 -8.90
CA MET A 188 5.84 13.86 -8.64
C MET A 188 6.31 13.10 -9.91
N LEU A 189 5.38 12.50 -10.67
CA LEU A 189 5.70 11.82 -11.92
C LEU A 189 6.28 12.79 -12.97
N GLY A 190 5.74 14.02 -13.08
CA GLY A 190 6.24 15.06 -13.97
C GLY A 190 7.66 15.48 -13.60
N ALA A 191 7.92 15.74 -12.32
CA ALA A 191 9.25 16.10 -11.83
C ALA A 191 10.30 15.02 -12.07
N LEU A 192 9.95 13.74 -11.85
CA LEU A 192 10.83 12.60 -12.12
C LEU A 192 11.15 12.43 -13.61
N ILE A 193 10.16 12.69 -14.49
CA ILE A 193 10.37 12.66 -15.95
C ILE A 193 11.27 13.80 -16.38
N ASP A 194 11.05 15.00 -15.86
CA ASP A 194 11.89 16.18 -16.15
C ASP A 194 13.34 15.95 -15.70
N ALA A 195 13.55 15.43 -14.49
CA ALA A 195 14.88 15.06 -14.02
C ALA A 195 15.57 14.06 -14.95
N ALA A 196 14.85 13.02 -15.40
CA ALA A 196 15.37 12.04 -16.35
C ALA A 196 15.72 12.68 -17.72
N ASP A 197 14.93 13.65 -18.19
CA ASP A 197 15.17 14.40 -19.42
C ASP A 197 16.42 15.29 -19.32
N ARG A 198 16.73 15.78 -18.11
CA ARG A 198 18.00 16.48 -17.81
C ARG A 198 19.21 15.53 -17.75
N GLY A 199 19.01 14.20 -17.84
CA GLY A 199 20.08 13.19 -17.78
C GLY A 199 20.31 12.57 -16.40
N VAL A 200 19.50 12.93 -15.39
CA VAL A 200 19.57 12.37 -14.04
C VAL A 200 19.11 10.90 -14.06
N SER A 201 19.84 10.02 -13.38
CA SER A 201 19.45 8.62 -13.18
C SER A 201 18.30 8.54 -12.18
N VAL A 202 17.12 8.08 -12.62
CA VAL A 202 15.92 8.00 -11.79
C VAL A 202 15.58 6.53 -11.50
N ASN A 203 15.66 6.16 -10.23
CA ASN A 203 15.37 4.82 -9.74
C ASN A 203 14.15 4.84 -8.81
N VAL A 204 13.08 4.15 -9.19
CA VAL A 204 11.82 4.12 -8.43
C VAL A 204 11.48 2.68 -8.05
N ILE A 205 11.21 2.45 -6.76
CA ILE A 205 10.70 1.17 -6.28
C ILE A 205 9.38 1.35 -5.53
N VAL A 206 8.39 0.52 -5.89
CA VAL A 206 7.03 0.61 -5.35
C VAL A 206 6.55 -0.77 -4.91
N ASP A 207 5.73 -0.82 -3.87
CA ASP A 207 5.14 -2.08 -3.40
C ASP A 207 4.30 -2.80 -4.45
N GLY A 208 4.26 -4.12 -4.38
CA GLY A 208 3.55 -4.99 -5.31
C GLY A 208 2.05 -4.78 -5.37
N VAL A 209 1.40 -4.38 -4.26
CA VAL A 209 -0.05 -4.11 -4.23
C VAL A 209 -0.34 -2.82 -4.97
N SER A 210 0.40 -1.73 -4.70
CA SER A 210 0.27 -0.48 -5.45
C SER A 210 0.65 -0.67 -6.92
N GLY A 211 1.72 -1.40 -7.20
CA GLY A 211 2.11 -1.78 -8.57
C GLY A 211 0.99 -2.48 -9.34
N PHE A 212 0.23 -3.35 -8.70
CA PHE A 212 -0.89 -4.06 -9.31
C PHE A 212 -2.16 -3.20 -9.42
N THR A 213 -2.54 -2.48 -8.35
CA THR A 213 -3.84 -1.80 -8.25
C THR A 213 -3.82 -0.38 -8.83
N LYS A 214 -2.69 0.33 -8.75
CA LYS A 214 -2.56 1.74 -9.15
C LYS A 214 -1.77 1.94 -10.43
N MET A 215 -0.67 1.18 -10.63
CA MET A 215 0.27 1.43 -11.71
C MET A 215 -0.03 0.58 -12.96
N LYS A 216 -0.43 -0.70 -12.78
CA LYS A 216 -0.68 -1.62 -13.88
C LYS A 216 -1.77 -1.09 -14.82
N GLY A 217 -1.42 -0.83 -16.07
CA GLY A 217 -2.37 -0.30 -17.06
C GLY A 217 -2.45 1.23 -17.11
N ASN A 218 -2.03 1.95 -16.08
CA ASN A 218 -2.07 3.41 -16.04
C ASN A 218 -1.03 4.04 -16.96
N PRO A 219 -1.42 4.96 -17.88
CA PRO A 219 -0.52 5.56 -18.86
C PRO A 219 0.53 6.48 -18.22
N ASN A 220 0.25 7.12 -17.06
CA ASN A 220 1.17 8.03 -16.40
C ASN A 220 2.40 7.28 -15.86
N PHE A 221 2.20 6.13 -15.18
CA PHE A 221 3.33 5.29 -14.74
C PHE A 221 4.08 4.64 -15.90
N LYS A 222 3.38 4.36 -17.02
CA LYS A 222 4.04 3.89 -18.25
C LYS A 222 4.86 5.01 -18.89
N ALA A 223 4.41 6.25 -18.82
CA ALA A 223 5.17 7.40 -19.30
C ALA A 223 6.49 7.52 -18.53
N LEU A 224 6.46 7.52 -17.20
CA LEU A 224 7.68 7.51 -16.38
C LEU A 224 8.58 6.31 -16.73
N ALA A 225 8.06 5.09 -16.66
CA ALA A 225 8.85 3.87 -16.84
C ALA A 225 9.34 3.63 -18.29
N SER A 226 8.89 4.45 -19.26
CA SER A 226 9.34 4.42 -20.64
C SER A 226 10.27 5.58 -20.99
N SER A 227 10.53 6.49 -20.07
CA SER A 227 11.51 7.57 -20.23
C SER A 227 12.93 7.02 -20.14
N ASP A 228 13.85 7.62 -20.90
CA ASP A 228 15.28 7.30 -20.79
C ASP A 228 15.78 7.66 -19.38
N ASN A 229 16.85 7.05 -18.92
CA ASN A 229 17.43 7.19 -17.58
C ASN A 229 16.51 6.81 -16.40
N VAL A 230 15.34 6.19 -16.66
CA VAL A 230 14.40 5.77 -15.63
C VAL A 230 14.36 4.25 -15.46
N ASN A 231 14.51 3.79 -14.23
CA ASN A 231 14.30 2.41 -13.84
C ASN A 231 13.18 2.31 -12.80
N VAL A 232 12.13 1.56 -13.09
CA VAL A 232 11.04 1.32 -12.15
C VAL A 232 10.99 -0.15 -11.79
N LYS A 233 11.10 -0.47 -10.51
CA LYS A 233 10.92 -1.82 -9.97
C LYS A 233 9.69 -1.92 -9.08
N ILE A 234 9.14 -3.11 -9.02
CA ILE A 234 8.04 -3.48 -8.13
C ILE A 234 8.55 -4.55 -7.18
N TYR A 235 8.51 -4.24 -5.88
CA TYR A 235 8.86 -5.18 -4.82
C TYR A 235 7.70 -6.16 -4.60
N ASN A 236 8.01 -7.45 -4.54
CA ASN A 236 7.05 -8.53 -4.24
C ASN A 236 5.73 -8.41 -5.02
N LYS A 237 5.82 -8.49 -6.34
CA LYS A 237 4.63 -8.44 -7.22
C LYS A 237 3.57 -9.42 -6.76
N VAL A 238 2.30 -9.01 -6.78
CA VAL A 238 1.17 -9.89 -6.49
C VAL A 238 1.22 -11.14 -7.37
N ASN A 239 1.39 -12.29 -6.75
CA ASN A 239 1.54 -13.59 -7.42
C ASN A 239 0.65 -14.65 -6.73
N PRO A 240 -0.47 -15.07 -7.36
CA PRO A 240 -1.37 -16.07 -6.79
C PRO A 240 -0.72 -17.46 -6.64
N PHE A 241 0.40 -17.72 -7.33
CA PHE A 241 1.15 -18.97 -7.20
C PHE A 241 2.17 -18.98 -6.05
N LYS A 242 2.34 -17.84 -5.36
CA LYS A 242 3.19 -17.70 -4.17
C LYS A 242 2.43 -17.03 -3.03
N PRO A 243 1.26 -17.57 -2.62
CA PRO A 243 0.39 -16.91 -1.64
C PRO A 243 1.06 -16.70 -0.28
N TRP A 244 2.03 -17.56 0.11
CA TRP A 244 2.81 -17.44 1.34
C TRP A 244 3.75 -16.21 1.39
N GLN A 245 4.03 -15.57 0.24
CA GLN A 245 4.80 -14.33 0.16
C GLN A 245 3.90 -13.10 0.12
N SER A 246 2.57 -13.27 -0.01
CA SER A 246 1.65 -12.15 -0.28
C SER A 246 1.57 -11.12 0.84
N MET A 247 1.91 -11.48 2.07
CA MET A 247 1.78 -10.62 3.25
C MET A 247 2.97 -9.67 3.46
N GLY A 248 4.16 -10.01 3.02
CA GLY A 248 5.35 -9.16 3.14
C GLY A 248 5.32 -8.02 2.12
N ARG A 249 5.32 -6.76 2.58
CA ARG A 249 5.20 -5.57 1.71
C ARG A 249 6.39 -4.64 1.87
N LEU A 250 6.64 -3.83 0.85
CA LEU A 250 7.53 -2.68 0.92
C LEU A 250 6.79 -1.54 1.62
N HIS A 251 7.16 -1.24 2.85
CA HIS A 251 6.48 -0.17 3.59
C HIS A 251 7.37 1.05 3.84
N ASP A 252 8.59 1.05 3.32
CA ASP A 252 9.53 2.17 3.36
C ASP A 252 9.04 3.33 2.50
N LYS A 253 9.35 4.56 2.92
CA LYS A 253 9.06 5.78 2.15
C LYS A 253 10.23 6.73 2.30
N TYR A 254 10.99 6.90 1.21
CA TYR A 254 12.11 7.84 1.16
C TYR A 254 12.37 8.35 -0.25
N VAL A 255 12.97 9.52 -0.33
CA VAL A 255 13.56 10.11 -1.54
C VAL A 255 15.02 10.43 -1.23
N ILE A 256 15.95 10.07 -2.11
CA ILE A 256 17.36 10.42 -2.00
C ILE A 256 17.74 11.18 -3.28
N ALA A 257 18.46 12.30 -3.13
CA ALA A 257 18.99 13.04 -4.26
C ALA A 257 20.51 13.15 -4.15
N ASP A 258 21.21 12.85 -5.25
CA ASP A 258 22.65 13.00 -5.45
C ASP A 258 23.53 12.39 -4.36
N ARG A 259 23.00 11.52 -3.52
CA ARG A 259 23.68 10.90 -2.37
C ARG A 259 24.13 11.90 -1.32
N THR A 260 23.51 13.09 -1.27
CA THR A 260 23.83 14.16 -0.32
C THR A 260 22.70 14.47 0.64
N ASN A 261 21.46 14.38 0.18
CA ASN A 261 20.27 14.62 0.99
C ASN A 261 19.20 13.56 0.76
N TYR A 262 18.40 13.35 1.79
CA TYR A 262 17.27 12.46 1.71
C TYR A 262 16.11 12.93 2.61
N ILE A 263 14.89 12.56 2.20
CA ILE A 263 13.70 12.63 3.03
C ILE A 263 13.27 11.20 3.34
N LEU A 264 13.07 10.89 4.63
CA LEU A 264 12.57 9.58 5.09
C LEU A 264 11.46 9.79 6.12
N GLY A 265 10.37 9.02 6.03
CA GLY A 265 9.28 9.13 6.99
C GLY A 265 8.09 8.21 6.71
N GLY A 266 6.89 8.67 7.08
CA GLY A 266 5.67 7.89 6.98
C GLY A 266 4.84 8.11 5.70
N ARG A 267 5.11 9.19 4.93
CA ARG A 267 4.25 9.66 3.84
C ARG A 267 4.29 8.80 2.59
N ASN A 268 3.12 8.36 2.14
CA ASN A 268 2.93 7.79 0.81
C ASN A 268 2.84 8.88 -0.27
N THR A 269 2.96 8.48 -1.54
CA THR A 269 3.02 9.42 -2.68
C THR A 269 1.64 9.60 -3.31
N PHE A 270 0.75 10.36 -2.64
CA PHE A 270 -0.57 10.75 -3.12
C PHE A 270 -1.23 11.82 -2.23
N ASN A 271 -2.36 12.42 -2.69
CA ASN A 271 -3.01 13.61 -2.12
C ASN A 271 -3.32 13.58 -0.63
N TYR A 272 -3.48 12.38 -0.01
CA TYR A 272 -3.74 12.32 1.43
C TYR A 272 -2.53 12.71 2.28
N PHE A 273 -1.34 12.60 1.73
CA PHE A 273 -0.07 12.82 2.42
C PHE A 273 0.76 13.98 1.87
N LEU A 274 0.50 14.40 0.63
CA LEU A 274 1.31 15.39 -0.07
C LEU A 274 0.42 16.47 -0.68
N GLY A 275 0.79 17.73 -0.44
CA GLY A 275 0.14 18.90 -1.01
C GLY A 275 -1.14 19.33 -0.29
N ALA A 276 -1.58 20.55 -0.56
CA ALA A 276 -2.78 21.16 0.00
C ALA A 276 -4.06 20.88 -0.81
N TYR A 277 -4.15 19.72 -1.47
CA TYR A 277 -5.31 19.36 -2.29
C TYR A 277 -6.56 19.11 -1.45
N PRO A 278 -7.77 19.36 -1.98
CA PRO A 278 -9.01 19.11 -1.27
C PRO A 278 -9.23 17.63 -0.94
N GLY A 279 -10.03 17.35 0.08
CA GLY A 279 -10.46 16.02 0.47
C GLY A 279 -9.77 15.50 1.74
N HIS A 280 -9.79 14.19 1.92
CA HIS A 280 -9.22 13.54 3.09
C HIS A 280 -7.71 13.76 3.18
N LYS A 281 -7.23 14.01 4.40
CA LYS A 281 -5.81 14.19 4.73
C LYS A 281 -5.40 13.22 5.84
N ASN A 282 -4.13 12.87 5.84
CA ASN A 282 -3.47 12.29 6.98
C ASN A 282 -2.38 13.24 7.44
N TYR A 283 -2.27 13.47 8.73
CA TYR A 283 -1.08 14.11 9.31
C TYR A 283 0.02 13.07 9.43
N ASP A 284 1.21 13.41 8.97
CA ASP A 284 2.35 12.48 9.00
C ASP A 284 3.66 13.28 9.20
N ARG A 285 4.74 12.58 9.48
CA ARG A 285 6.07 13.16 9.72
C ARG A 285 7.09 12.58 8.78
N ASP A 286 7.96 13.46 8.28
CA ASP A 286 9.18 13.09 7.60
C ASP A 286 10.36 13.83 8.23
N VAL A 287 11.55 13.29 8.02
CA VAL A 287 12.83 13.95 8.32
C VAL A 287 13.50 14.26 6.99
N LEU A 288 13.86 15.51 6.76
CA LEU A 288 14.84 15.90 5.77
C LEU A 288 16.22 15.84 6.43
N VAL A 289 17.14 15.11 5.84
CA VAL A 289 18.56 15.08 6.22
C VAL A 289 19.40 15.61 5.08
N TYR A 290 20.28 16.51 5.42
CA TYR A 290 21.22 17.15 4.50
C TYR A 290 22.66 16.95 4.98
N CYS A 291 23.52 16.51 4.09
CA CYS A 291 24.94 16.39 4.31
C CYS A 291 25.68 16.98 3.11
N GLU A 292 26.29 18.15 3.27
CA GLU A 292 26.95 18.87 2.19
C GLU A 292 28.11 18.07 1.58
N SER A 293 28.85 17.35 2.41
CA SER A 293 30.04 16.58 2.01
C SER A 293 29.99 15.20 2.65
N PRO A 294 29.10 14.28 2.17
CA PRO A 294 28.95 12.98 2.78
C PRO A 294 30.24 12.16 2.66
N ASP A 295 30.69 11.66 3.78
CA ASP A 295 31.79 10.71 3.86
C ASP A 295 31.29 9.25 4.08
N LYS A 296 32.19 8.32 4.29
CA LYS A 296 31.86 6.91 4.48
C LYS A 296 31.00 6.63 5.71
N THR A 297 30.99 7.55 6.68
CA THR A 297 30.26 7.41 7.95
C THR A 297 28.89 8.07 7.91
N SER A 298 28.58 8.87 6.88
CA SER A 298 27.30 9.60 6.78
C SER A 298 26.11 8.64 6.72
N SER A 299 25.00 9.03 7.37
CA SER A 299 23.76 8.23 7.42
C SER A 299 23.15 7.99 6.05
N VAL A 300 23.39 8.86 5.08
CA VAL A 300 22.94 8.65 3.70
C VAL A 300 23.47 7.35 3.11
N ASN A 301 24.70 6.92 3.50
CA ASN A 301 25.27 5.64 3.03
C ASN A 301 24.55 4.44 3.66
N ASP A 302 24.04 4.56 4.89
CA ASP A 302 23.24 3.50 5.50
C ASP A 302 21.91 3.34 4.74
N VAL A 303 21.25 4.46 4.39
CA VAL A 303 20.01 4.45 3.59
C VAL A 303 20.26 3.91 2.18
N LEU A 304 21.38 4.29 1.55
CA LEU A 304 21.80 3.77 0.24
C LEU A 304 22.09 2.27 0.27
N ALA A 305 22.81 1.79 1.26
CA ALA A 305 23.10 0.35 1.42
C ALA A 305 21.82 -0.46 1.62
N TYR A 306 20.87 0.08 2.41
CA TYR A 306 19.54 -0.51 2.54
C TYR A 306 18.81 -0.52 1.19
N TYR A 307 18.73 0.62 0.50
CA TYR A 307 18.11 0.70 -0.83
C TYR A 307 18.71 -0.33 -1.80
N GLU A 308 20.03 -0.45 -1.88
CA GLU A 308 20.71 -1.40 -2.76
C GLU A 308 20.30 -2.85 -2.44
N SER A 309 20.15 -3.18 -1.15
CA SER A 309 19.69 -4.51 -0.73
C SER A 309 18.27 -4.80 -1.22
N VAL A 310 17.34 -3.85 -1.05
CA VAL A 310 15.95 -3.96 -1.52
C VAL A 310 15.88 -3.96 -3.04
N TRP A 311 16.63 -3.07 -3.70
CA TRP A 311 16.68 -2.96 -5.16
C TRP A 311 17.16 -4.25 -5.82
N ASN A 312 18.22 -4.86 -5.28
CA ASN A 312 18.82 -6.10 -5.80
C ASN A 312 18.13 -7.37 -5.29
N TYR A 313 17.14 -7.23 -4.39
CA TYR A 313 16.41 -8.38 -3.89
C TYR A 313 15.70 -9.13 -5.03
N LYS A 314 15.75 -10.46 -4.96
CA LYS A 314 15.24 -11.34 -6.03
C LYS A 314 13.77 -11.15 -6.39
N GLU A 315 12.94 -10.61 -5.47
CA GLU A 315 11.52 -10.32 -5.72
C GLU A 315 11.27 -8.84 -6.10
N SER A 316 12.31 -8.02 -6.21
CA SER A 316 12.25 -6.67 -6.81
C SER A 316 12.42 -6.79 -8.33
N LYS A 317 11.32 -6.70 -9.06
CA LYS A 317 11.26 -6.96 -10.51
C LYS A 317 10.91 -5.71 -11.29
N ALA A 318 11.51 -5.53 -12.47
CA ALA A 318 11.18 -4.42 -13.35
C ALA A 318 9.66 -4.30 -13.58
N PHE A 319 9.13 -3.07 -13.51
CA PHE A 319 7.72 -2.77 -13.79
C PHE A 319 7.37 -3.08 -15.24
N LEU A 320 8.14 -2.57 -16.17
CA LEU A 320 8.06 -2.90 -17.60
C LEU A 320 9.22 -3.80 -18.02
N LYS A 321 8.96 -4.76 -18.88
CA LYS A 321 10.00 -5.65 -19.43
C LYS A 321 10.83 -4.99 -20.54
N ASN A 322 10.28 -3.96 -21.19
CA ASN A 322 10.92 -3.21 -22.27
C ASN A 322 10.16 -1.90 -22.52
N ASN A 323 10.77 -0.96 -23.24
CA ASN A 323 10.22 0.36 -23.54
C ASN A 323 9.18 0.38 -24.70
N LYS A 324 8.58 -0.76 -25.05
CA LYS A 324 7.58 -0.83 -26.15
C LYS A 324 6.37 0.09 -25.95
N CYS A 325 6.13 0.54 -24.71
CA CYS A 325 5.02 1.45 -24.40
C CYS A 325 5.28 2.89 -24.83
N ALA A 326 6.52 3.34 -25.01
CA ALA A 326 6.86 4.73 -25.34
C ALA A 326 6.17 5.24 -26.62
N GLY A 327 6.00 4.37 -27.63
CA GLY A 327 5.30 4.67 -28.89
C GLY A 327 3.77 4.80 -28.77
N ASN A 328 3.17 4.39 -27.64
CA ASN A 328 1.71 4.38 -27.47
C ASN A 328 1.15 5.81 -27.36
N LYS A 329 0.10 6.13 -28.14
CA LYS A 329 -0.53 7.46 -28.16
C LYS A 329 -0.98 7.94 -26.78
N LYS A 330 -1.57 7.05 -25.94
CA LYS A 330 -2.02 7.41 -24.59
C LYS A 330 -0.84 7.69 -23.66
N VAL A 331 0.26 6.96 -23.80
CA VAL A 331 1.47 7.16 -23.00
C VAL A 331 2.15 8.48 -23.37
N LYS A 332 2.23 8.81 -24.66
CA LYS A 332 2.76 10.12 -25.12
C LYS A 332 1.90 11.29 -24.63
N ALA A 333 0.57 11.16 -24.68
CA ALA A 333 -0.33 12.19 -24.18
C ALA A 333 -0.17 12.37 -22.66
N ALA A 334 -0.10 11.27 -21.92
CA ALA A 334 0.13 11.30 -20.47
C ALA A 334 1.48 11.96 -20.12
N ARG A 335 2.57 11.61 -20.83
CA ARG A 335 3.87 12.24 -20.61
C ARG A 335 3.81 13.76 -20.81
N LYS A 336 3.15 14.21 -21.88
CA LYS A 336 2.98 15.64 -22.13
C LYS A 336 2.20 16.32 -21.00
N GLU A 337 1.05 15.76 -20.58
CA GLU A 337 0.23 16.28 -19.48
C GLU A 337 1.04 16.39 -18.18
N LEU A 338 1.82 15.36 -17.85
CA LEU A 338 2.65 15.35 -16.62
C LEU A 338 3.71 16.45 -16.63
N LEU A 339 4.41 16.63 -17.76
CA LEU A 339 5.40 17.68 -17.92
C LEU A 339 4.78 19.08 -17.94
N ASP A 340 3.64 19.26 -18.62
CA ASP A 340 2.94 20.55 -18.65
C ASP A 340 2.52 20.95 -17.22
N ASN A 341 1.95 20.04 -16.43
CA ASN A 341 1.57 20.27 -15.04
C ASN A 341 2.78 20.60 -14.14
N TYR A 342 3.88 19.86 -14.30
CA TYR A 342 5.10 20.13 -13.56
C TYR A 342 5.70 21.50 -13.91
N ASN A 343 5.76 21.84 -15.19
CA ASN A 343 6.32 23.13 -15.64
C ASN A 343 5.53 24.33 -15.10
N ILE A 344 4.18 24.22 -15.04
CA ILE A 344 3.33 25.26 -14.44
C ILE A 344 3.67 25.39 -12.93
N TYR A 345 3.65 24.27 -12.22
CA TYR A 345 3.96 24.26 -10.79
C TYR A 345 5.38 24.80 -10.49
N TYR A 346 6.36 24.39 -11.29
CA TYR A 346 7.74 24.86 -11.15
C TYR A 346 7.85 26.37 -11.37
N ALA A 347 7.15 26.90 -12.37
CA ALA A 347 7.16 28.35 -12.63
C ALA A 347 6.52 29.14 -11.49
N ASP A 348 5.40 28.64 -10.94
CA ASP A 348 4.67 29.28 -9.83
C ASP A 348 5.43 29.26 -8.50
N ASN A 349 6.36 28.29 -8.32
CA ASN A 349 7.13 28.11 -7.07
C ASN A 349 8.64 28.25 -7.29
N LYS A 350 9.05 28.93 -8.34
CA LYS A 350 10.45 28.96 -8.82
C LYS A 350 11.44 29.37 -7.74
N ASP A 351 11.16 30.44 -7.01
CA ASP A 351 12.09 30.98 -6.02
C ASP A 351 12.42 29.98 -4.92
N TYR A 352 11.39 29.26 -4.43
CA TYR A 352 11.56 28.19 -3.46
C TYR A 352 12.26 26.96 -4.06
N LEU A 353 11.87 26.54 -5.25
CA LEU A 353 12.37 25.31 -5.86
C LEU A 353 13.81 25.42 -6.39
N THR A 354 14.33 26.62 -6.63
CA THR A 354 15.72 26.83 -7.08
C THR A 354 16.71 27.04 -5.95
N ASP A 355 16.23 27.26 -4.74
CA ASP A 355 17.09 27.32 -3.57
C ASP A 355 17.66 25.92 -3.27
N THR A 356 18.98 25.81 -3.17
CA THR A 356 19.71 24.57 -2.87
C THR A 356 20.44 24.60 -1.55
N ASP A 357 20.35 25.71 -0.84
CA ASP A 357 20.94 25.88 0.49
C ASP A 357 19.93 25.43 1.56
N TYR A 358 20.23 24.32 2.22
CA TYR A 358 19.45 23.78 3.30
C TYR A 358 19.95 24.21 4.68
N THR A 359 21.02 25.01 4.74
CA THR A 359 21.72 25.31 6.00
C THR A 359 20.85 26.12 6.95
N ASP A 360 20.14 27.13 6.43
CA ASP A 360 19.28 28.00 7.24
C ASP A 360 17.99 27.31 7.71
N GLU A 361 17.59 26.22 7.02
CA GLU A 361 16.33 25.50 7.29
C GLU A 361 16.53 24.24 8.13
N THR A 362 17.77 23.84 8.39
CA THR A 362 18.13 22.62 9.11
C THR A 362 19.04 22.91 10.28
N VAL A 363 19.04 22.04 11.28
CA VAL A 363 19.93 22.12 12.43
C VAL A 363 20.99 21.04 12.38
N GLU A 364 22.17 21.28 12.92
CA GLU A 364 23.20 20.26 13.09
C GLU A 364 22.72 19.22 14.11
N VAL A 365 23.05 17.98 13.85
CA VAL A 365 22.68 16.86 14.73
C VAL A 365 23.95 16.13 15.21
N ASN A 366 23.92 15.61 16.43
CA ASN A 366 25.06 14.89 17.00
C ASN A 366 25.28 13.56 16.28
N ASN A 367 24.21 12.81 16.00
CA ASN A 367 24.28 11.53 15.31
C ASN A 367 22.92 11.17 14.65
N ILE A 368 22.99 10.40 13.58
CA ILE A 368 21.81 9.77 12.96
C ILE A 368 22.10 8.27 12.77
N ALA A 369 21.23 7.41 13.25
CA ALA A 369 21.30 5.97 13.01
C ALA A 369 20.06 5.48 12.26
N LEU A 370 20.23 4.44 11.41
CA LEU A 370 19.16 3.80 10.66
C LEU A 370 18.85 2.44 11.27
N LEU A 371 17.61 2.25 11.70
CA LEU A 371 17.05 0.94 12.03
C LEU A 371 16.25 0.42 10.86
N SER A 372 16.40 -0.86 10.53
CA SER A 372 15.70 -1.46 9.40
C SER A 372 15.28 -2.90 9.69
N ASN A 373 14.09 -3.26 9.21
CA ASN A 373 13.65 -4.65 9.20
C ASN A 373 14.35 -5.46 8.10
N PRO A 374 14.47 -6.78 8.27
CA PRO A 374 14.88 -7.67 7.19
C PRO A 374 14.01 -7.50 5.94
N ILE A 375 14.61 -7.66 4.75
CA ILE A 375 13.97 -7.33 3.46
C ILE A 375 13.22 -8.49 2.79
N GLU A 376 13.18 -9.68 3.39
CA GLU A 376 12.53 -10.84 2.80
C GLU A 376 11.01 -10.72 2.76
N CYS A 377 10.37 -11.35 1.75
CA CYS A 377 8.90 -11.34 1.60
C CYS A 377 8.16 -12.30 2.55
N GLY A 378 8.87 -13.05 3.38
CA GLY A 378 8.29 -13.95 4.38
C GLY A 378 8.09 -13.29 5.74
N ALA A 379 7.70 -14.11 6.74
CA ALA A 379 7.71 -13.67 8.12
C ALA A 379 9.14 -13.38 8.59
N LYS A 380 9.35 -12.23 9.21
CA LYS A 380 10.62 -11.65 9.62
C LYS A 380 10.82 -11.77 11.13
N LYS A 381 12.07 -11.76 11.56
CA LYS A 381 12.42 -11.56 12.96
C LYS A 381 12.20 -10.11 13.36
N PRO A 382 11.76 -9.84 14.60
CA PRO A 382 11.36 -8.50 15.06
C PRO A 382 12.56 -7.60 15.42
N VAL A 383 13.44 -7.33 14.45
CA VAL A 383 14.71 -6.62 14.68
C VAL A 383 14.47 -5.18 15.13
N VAL A 384 13.69 -4.41 14.33
CA VAL A 384 13.41 -3.00 14.66
C VAL A 384 12.64 -2.89 15.96
N TRP A 385 11.66 -3.77 16.22
CA TRP A 385 10.93 -3.78 17.48
C TRP A 385 11.86 -3.99 18.69
N TYR A 386 12.77 -4.95 18.60
CA TYR A 386 13.74 -5.22 19.64
C TYR A 386 14.64 -3.99 19.91
N GLN A 387 15.21 -3.41 18.83
CA GLN A 387 16.08 -2.25 18.98
C GLN A 387 15.34 -1.02 19.51
N LEU A 388 14.10 -0.77 19.05
CA LEU A 388 13.27 0.34 19.57
C LEU A 388 12.94 0.18 21.06
N THR A 389 12.51 -1.03 21.48
CA THR A 389 12.21 -1.25 22.89
C THR A 389 13.44 -1.12 23.76
N LYS A 390 14.60 -1.62 23.27
CA LYS A 390 15.87 -1.46 23.98
C LYS A 390 16.31 0.00 24.11
N LEU A 391 16.11 0.79 23.06
CA LEU A 391 16.40 2.22 23.10
C LEU A 391 15.49 2.95 24.10
N MET A 392 14.18 2.65 24.07
CA MET A 392 13.22 3.24 25.00
C MET A 392 13.47 2.83 26.47
N GLU A 393 13.88 1.58 26.72
CA GLU A 393 14.24 1.09 28.08
C GLU A 393 15.40 1.88 28.71
N GLN A 394 16.21 2.59 27.91
CA GLN A 394 17.38 3.36 28.35
C GLN A 394 17.04 4.83 28.67
N ALA A 395 15.81 5.27 28.50
CA ALA A 395 15.40 6.63 28.84
C ALA A 395 15.59 6.93 30.33
N ASP A 396 16.11 8.11 30.63
CA ASP A 396 16.33 8.56 31.98
C ASP A 396 15.06 9.12 32.65
N SER A 397 14.14 9.70 31.85
CA SER A 397 13.00 10.44 32.37
C SER A 397 11.67 10.14 31.73
N GLN A 398 11.60 10.08 30.40
CA GLN A 398 10.33 9.95 29.68
C GLN A 398 10.46 9.32 28.29
N VAL A 399 9.35 8.69 27.85
CA VAL A 399 9.17 8.25 26.47
C VAL A 399 7.80 8.68 25.97
N LYS A 400 7.74 9.33 24.81
CA LYS A 400 6.50 9.69 24.13
C LYS A 400 6.42 8.97 22.79
N ILE A 401 5.39 8.17 22.58
CA ILE A 401 5.20 7.35 21.40
C ILE A 401 4.04 7.88 20.58
N HIS A 402 4.23 8.07 19.28
CA HIS A 402 3.16 8.41 18.34
C HIS A 402 3.01 7.28 17.32
N THR A 403 1.81 6.75 17.17
CA THR A 403 1.49 5.71 16.19
C THR A 403 0.04 5.83 15.73
N PRO A 404 -0.29 5.58 14.44
CA PRO A 404 -1.67 5.73 13.97
C PRO A 404 -2.64 4.72 14.56
N TYR A 405 -2.16 3.54 14.97
CA TYR A 405 -2.93 2.45 15.57
C TYR A 405 -2.01 1.46 16.29
N ILE A 406 -2.61 0.59 17.11
CA ILE A 406 -1.93 -0.42 17.90
C ILE A 406 -2.57 -1.77 17.60
N ILE A 407 -1.79 -2.74 17.10
CA ILE A 407 -2.21 -4.12 16.85
C ILE A 407 -1.11 -5.05 17.35
N CYS A 408 -1.15 -5.43 18.61
CA CYS A 408 -0.07 -6.11 19.29
C CYS A 408 -0.37 -7.59 19.56
N ASN A 409 0.69 -8.41 19.57
CA ASN A 409 0.71 -9.73 20.19
C ASN A 409 1.31 -9.65 21.61
N GLU A 410 1.33 -10.77 22.32
CA GLU A 410 1.86 -10.82 23.69
C GLU A 410 3.33 -10.37 23.78
N TYR A 411 4.19 -10.73 22.80
CA TYR A 411 5.59 -10.28 22.75
C TYR A 411 5.71 -8.76 22.68
N MET A 412 4.81 -8.11 21.93
CA MET A 412 4.81 -6.65 21.80
C MET A 412 4.27 -5.99 23.08
N TYR A 413 3.22 -6.54 23.71
CA TYR A 413 2.74 -6.06 25.01
C TYR A 413 3.81 -6.21 26.08
N ASP A 414 4.51 -7.35 26.14
CA ASP A 414 5.62 -7.56 27.06
C ASP A 414 6.76 -6.55 26.86
N GLY A 415 7.06 -6.18 25.60
CA GLY A 415 8.04 -5.14 25.27
C GLY A 415 7.61 -3.77 25.79
N LEU A 416 6.37 -3.34 25.51
CA LEU A 416 5.83 -2.06 26.03
C LEU A 416 5.81 -2.04 27.55
N LYS A 417 5.40 -3.14 28.17
CA LYS A 417 5.40 -3.24 29.65
C LYS A 417 6.79 -3.06 30.23
N LYS A 418 7.82 -3.69 29.65
CA LYS A 418 9.21 -3.52 30.10
C LYS A 418 9.68 -2.08 30.02
N VAL A 419 9.34 -1.38 28.94
CA VAL A 419 9.63 0.06 28.80
C VAL A 419 8.95 0.84 29.92
N CYS A 420 7.66 0.60 30.17
CA CYS A 420 6.94 1.28 31.27
C CYS A 420 7.50 0.94 32.67
N ASP A 421 7.89 -0.32 32.90
CA ASP A 421 8.50 -0.73 34.17
C ASP A 421 9.90 -0.11 34.38
N SER A 422 10.63 0.21 33.28
CA SER A 422 11.98 0.81 33.34
C SER A 422 11.95 2.31 33.51
N VAL A 423 11.09 3.02 32.77
CA VAL A 423 11.12 4.50 32.64
C VAL A 423 10.10 5.17 33.59
N GLY A 424 8.96 4.59 33.79
CA GLY A 424 7.90 5.11 34.70
C GLY A 424 7.04 6.25 34.11
N ASN A 425 7.51 7.00 33.13
CA ASN A 425 6.76 8.04 32.42
C ASN A 425 6.72 7.75 30.92
N VAL A 426 5.79 6.91 30.50
CA VAL A 426 5.65 6.47 29.10
C VAL A 426 4.25 6.79 28.61
N SER A 427 4.15 7.67 27.65
CA SER A 427 2.88 8.04 27.01
C SER A 427 2.83 7.60 25.56
N LEU A 428 1.62 7.30 25.08
CA LEU A 428 1.37 6.90 23.71
C LEU A 428 0.16 7.64 23.15
N MET A 429 0.33 8.32 22.01
CA MET A 429 -0.74 8.92 21.24
C MET A 429 -1.09 8.03 20.06
N THR A 430 -2.38 7.72 19.91
CA THR A 430 -2.95 7.02 18.75
C THR A 430 -4.26 7.67 18.33
N ASN A 431 -4.77 7.35 17.11
CA ASN A 431 -6.09 7.83 16.73
C ASN A 431 -7.16 7.20 17.62
N SER A 432 -8.18 7.99 17.99
CA SER A 432 -9.41 7.43 18.52
C SER A 432 -10.05 6.46 17.53
N VAL A 433 -10.96 5.62 18.01
CA VAL A 433 -11.70 4.68 17.15
C VAL A 433 -12.44 5.41 16.03
N GLY A 434 -13.00 6.60 16.32
CA GLY A 434 -13.75 7.42 15.36
C GLY A 434 -12.89 8.14 14.34
N ASN A 435 -11.66 8.47 14.70
CA ASN A 435 -10.73 9.27 13.88
C ASN A 435 -9.74 8.43 13.06
N ASN A 436 -9.74 7.11 13.23
CA ASN A 436 -8.75 6.24 12.59
C ASN A 436 -9.13 5.90 11.15
N GLY A 437 -8.27 6.24 10.19
CA GLY A 437 -8.44 5.89 8.78
C GLY A 437 -8.30 4.40 8.47
N ASN A 438 -7.87 3.57 9.45
CA ASN A 438 -7.75 2.12 9.32
C ASN A 438 -8.79 1.40 10.19
N PRO A 439 -9.92 0.90 9.63
CA PRO A 439 -10.98 0.25 10.38
C PRO A 439 -10.53 -1.04 11.10
N PHE A 440 -9.50 -1.72 10.59
CA PHE A 440 -8.92 -2.90 11.25
C PHE A 440 -8.13 -2.49 12.50
N GLY A 441 -7.33 -1.43 12.41
CA GLY A 441 -6.63 -0.86 13.55
C GLY A 441 -7.58 -0.37 14.63
N SER A 442 -8.66 0.32 14.25
CA SER A 442 -9.72 0.75 15.17
C SER A 442 -10.37 -0.42 15.90
N ALA A 443 -10.75 -1.46 15.14
CA ALA A 443 -11.45 -2.62 15.71
C ALA A 443 -10.54 -3.42 16.67
N ASP A 444 -9.27 -3.59 16.32
CA ASP A 444 -8.31 -4.31 17.17
C ASP A 444 -8.00 -3.53 18.43
N TYR A 445 -7.72 -2.24 18.32
CA TYR A 445 -7.49 -1.37 19.46
C TYR A 445 -8.70 -1.36 20.41
N TYR A 446 -9.92 -1.20 19.89
CA TYR A 446 -11.13 -1.25 20.71
C TYR A 446 -11.28 -2.57 21.47
N ALA A 447 -10.98 -3.69 20.81
CA ALA A 447 -11.09 -5.02 21.41
C ALA A 447 -10.00 -5.32 22.48
N HIS A 448 -8.84 -4.64 22.39
CA HIS A 448 -7.68 -4.93 23.23
C HIS A 448 -7.20 -3.73 24.07
N LYS A 449 -8.01 -2.67 24.17
CA LYS A 449 -7.66 -1.44 24.89
C LYS A 449 -7.21 -1.74 26.34
N ASP A 450 -7.90 -2.64 27.03
CA ASP A 450 -7.53 -3.03 28.38
C ASP A 450 -6.13 -3.65 28.47
N LYS A 451 -5.70 -4.40 27.45
CA LYS A 451 -4.35 -4.95 27.38
C LYS A 451 -3.30 -3.85 27.16
N VAL A 452 -3.61 -2.88 26.29
CA VAL A 452 -2.73 -1.74 26.05
C VAL A 452 -2.54 -0.94 27.34
N LEU A 453 -3.61 -0.59 28.03
CA LEU A 453 -3.56 0.10 29.32
C LEU A 453 -2.86 -0.74 30.41
N GLY A 454 -3.04 -2.06 30.37
CA GLY A 454 -2.39 -3.01 31.29
C GLY A 454 -0.86 -3.08 31.15
N THR A 455 -0.27 -2.51 30.11
CA THR A 455 1.20 -2.37 29.98
C THR A 455 1.77 -1.27 30.86
N GLY A 456 0.95 -0.36 31.35
CA GLY A 456 1.37 0.82 32.12
C GLY A 456 1.46 2.12 31.29
N LEU A 457 1.14 2.05 29.98
CA LEU A 457 1.13 3.22 29.11
C LEU A 457 0.04 4.23 29.51
N GLU A 458 0.39 5.52 29.53
CA GLU A 458 -0.56 6.61 29.46
C GLU A 458 -1.00 6.80 28.00
N VAL A 459 -2.27 6.51 27.68
CA VAL A 459 -2.76 6.52 26.30
C VAL A 459 -3.60 7.76 26.02
N TRP A 460 -3.22 8.50 24.97
CA TRP A 460 -3.92 9.65 24.45
C TRP A 460 -4.58 9.31 23.11
N GLU A 461 -5.89 9.52 23.01
CA GLU A 461 -6.67 9.28 21.79
C GLU A 461 -6.84 10.58 21.01
N TYR A 462 -6.24 10.65 19.82
CA TYR A 462 -6.31 11.83 18.97
C TYR A 462 -7.62 11.89 18.19
N GLU A 463 -8.32 13.03 18.26
CA GLU A 463 -9.60 13.32 17.59
C GLU A 463 -9.58 14.64 16.81
N GLY A 464 -8.52 14.91 16.04
CA GLY A 464 -8.34 16.17 15.32
C GLY A 464 -9.08 16.29 13.98
N GLY A 465 -9.99 15.37 13.63
CA GLY A 465 -10.79 15.39 12.39
C GLY A 465 -10.11 14.76 11.18
N TYR A 466 -8.79 14.86 11.03
CA TYR A 466 -8.00 14.08 10.09
C TYR A 466 -7.24 12.98 10.83
N SER A 467 -7.02 11.84 10.16
CA SER A 467 -6.27 10.74 10.76
C SER A 467 -4.80 11.14 10.95
N TYR A 468 -4.28 10.96 12.17
CA TYR A 468 -2.86 11.05 12.42
C TYR A 468 -2.18 9.76 11.95
N HIS A 469 -1.15 9.89 11.13
CA HIS A 469 -0.45 8.74 10.54
C HIS A 469 1.06 8.72 10.83
N GLY A 470 1.60 9.72 11.52
CA GLY A 470 3.01 9.78 11.91
C GLY A 470 3.41 8.63 12.83
N LYS A 471 4.65 8.19 12.71
CA LYS A 471 5.29 7.20 13.56
C LYS A 471 6.56 7.80 14.10
N SER A 472 6.55 8.15 15.37
CA SER A 472 7.70 8.73 16.04
C SER A 472 7.76 8.32 17.51
N VAL A 473 8.97 8.35 18.06
CA VAL A 473 9.24 8.18 19.47
C VAL A 473 10.17 9.30 19.90
N LEU A 474 9.83 10.00 20.98
CA LEU A 474 10.72 10.92 21.66
C LEU A 474 11.19 10.25 22.94
N ILE A 475 12.47 10.26 23.18
CA ILE A 475 13.12 9.70 24.35
C ILE A 475 13.89 10.83 25.02
N ASP A 476 13.53 11.12 26.24
CA ASP A 476 14.02 12.27 26.99
C ASP A 476 13.89 13.59 26.19
N ASP A 477 14.89 14.47 26.23
CA ASP A 477 14.87 15.77 25.56
C ASP A 477 15.80 15.84 24.32
N ASP A 478 16.42 14.73 23.92
CA ASP A 478 17.49 14.72 22.94
C ASP A 478 17.38 13.65 21.85
N ILE A 479 16.73 12.50 22.11
CA ILE A 479 16.61 11.45 21.12
C ILE A 479 15.23 11.45 20.47
N SER A 480 15.23 11.46 19.16
CA SER A 480 14.03 11.38 18.32
C SER A 480 14.09 10.20 17.38
N VAL A 481 13.01 9.48 17.22
CA VAL A 481 12.89 8.37 16.27
C VAL A 481 11.73 8.64 15.32
N VAL A 482 11.97 8.68 14.02
CA VAL A 482 10.94 8.97 13.01
C VAL A 482 11.07 8.02 11.82
N GLY A 483 9.96 7.53 11.30
CA GLY A 483 10.00 6.69 10.11
C GLY A 483 8.67 6.06 9.70
N SER A 484 8.74 4.80 9.24
CA SER A 484 7.59 4.10 8.65
C SER A 484 6.97 3.05 9.56
N PHE A 485 7.62 2.68 10.67
CA PHE A 485 7.26 1.56 11.54
C PHE A 485 6.05 1.86 12.42
N ASN A 486 4.96 1.12 12.21
CA ASN A 486 3.79 1.17 13.09
C ASN A 486 3.95 0.21 14.28
N ILE A 487 3.25 0.49 15.38
CA ILE A 487 3.10 -0.50 16.47
C ILE A 487 2.04 -1.53 16.05
N ASP A 488 2.37 -2.33 15.05
CA ASP A 488 1.51 -3.41 14.61
C ASP A 488 2.31 -4.66 14.18
N MET A 489 1.62 -5.80 14.17
CA MET A 489 2.21 -7.08 13.82
C MET A 489 2.75 -7.15 12.38
N ARG A 490 2.25 -6.31 11.47
CA ARG A 490 2.76 -6.26 10.11
C ARG A 490 4.13 -5.60 10.07
N SER A 491 4.26 -4.44 10.71
CA SER A 491 5.54 -3.74 10.84
C SER A 491 6.58 -4.59 11.58
N VAL A 492 6.16 -5.31 12.63
CA VAL A 492 7.08 -6.16 13.41
C VAL A 492 7.55 -7.40 12.65
N TYR A 493 6.65 -8.07 11.87
CA TYR A 493 6.94 -9.42 11.36
C TYR A 493 6.86 -9.58 9.85
N LEU A 494 6.36 -8.63 9.09
CA LEU A 494 6.04 -8.84 7.68
C LEU A 494 6.60 -7.79 6.73
N ASP A 495 6.47 -6.52 7.09
CA ASP A 495 6.77 -5.44 6.17
C ASP A 495 8.24 -5.00 6.29
N THR A 496 8.80 -4.45 5.22
CA THR A 496 10.02 -3.69 5.33
C THR A 496 9.71 -2.39 6.04
N GLU A 497 10.58 -1.95 6.92
CA GLU A 497 10.40 -0.73 7.70
C GLU A 497 11.73 -0.06 7.94
N LEU A 498 11.70 1.26 8.02
CA LEU A 498 12.83 2.11 8.37
C LEU A 498 12.47 3.08 9.47
N MET A 499 13.39 3.27 10.43
CA MET A 499 13.32 4.33 11.44
C MET A 499 14.67 5.02 11.51
N LEU A 500 14.68 6.36 11.48
CA LEU A 500 15.84 7.16 11.81
C LEU A 500 15.83 7.45 13.30
N VAL A 501 16.93 7.18 13.97
CA VAL A 501 17.19 7.58 15.35
C VAL A 501 18.12 8.79 15.28
N ILE A 502 17.72 9.91 15.83
CA ILE A 502 18.40 11.20 15.71
C ILE A 502 18.73 11.70 17.11
N ASP A 503 20.01 11.90 17.36
CA ASP A 503 20.52 12.55 18.57
C ASP A 503 20.63 14.04 18.31
N SER A 504 19.63 14.79 18.75
CA SER A 504 19.58 16.26 18.70
C SER A 504 18.42 16.77 19.53
N LYS A 505 18.72 17.68 20.46
CA LYS A 505 17.73 18.37 21.26
C LYS A 505 16.82 19.24 20.39
N GLU A 506 17.38 19.96 19.42
CA GLU A 506 16.61 20.84 18.53
C GLU A 506 15.62 20.07 17.65
N ILE A 507 15.97 18.85 17.21
CA ILE A 507 15.06 17.98 16.48
C ILE A 507 13.97 17.43 17.41
N ASN A 508 14.33 17.08 18.65
CA ASN A 508 13.38 16.61 19.65
C ASN A 508 12.33 17.70 19.96
N GLU A 509 12.75 18.95 20.08
CA GLU A 509 11.86 20.11 20.30
C GLU A 509 10.92 20.41 19.12
N GLN A 510 11.23 19.99 17.89
CA GLN A 510 10.37 20.12 16.71
C GLN A 510 9.21 19.12 16.69
N LEU A 511 9.29 18.06 17.47
CA LEU A 511 8.33 16.95 17.50
C LEU A 511 7.38 17.00 18.69
#